data_7b119cea433381d06bbd6976cae05579
#
_entry.id   7b119cea433381d06bbd6976cae05579
#
_cell.length_a   1.000
_cell.length_b   1.000
_cell.length_c   1.000
_cell.angle_alpha   90.00
_cell.angle_beta   90.00
_cell.angle_gamma   90.00
#
_symmetry.space_group_name_H-M   'P 1'
#
loop_
_entity.id
_entity.type
_entity.pdbx_description
1 polymer ?
#
loop_
_entity_poly.entity_id
_entity_poly.type
_entity_poly.pdbx_seq_one_letter_code
_entity_poly.pdbx_strand_id
1 'polypeptide(L)'
;VVNNADSIHEIRKAMPNQRFVLKPPDKGCGADVFTLSPGDVNANALIESSLGNPAQLMEMFGLPVVGQTENYVVLQEFVPHLRENENRVLLAGGKILGGYRKISAHDDFRGNYLVGASTAPLQISDSAETISKNVAEELLTYGIHFVGIDVSGENLIELNLVNPGGISGHLEATGVDIGQDVCQAVLSSC
;
A
#
# COMPACT_ATOMS: atom_id res chain seq x y z
N VAL A 1 5.91 6.99 8.57
CA VAL A 1 5.02 8.10 8.18
C VAL A 1 5.72 9.41 8.56
N VAL A 2 5.79 10.34 7.67
CA VAL A 2 6.47 11.63 7.83
C VAL A 2 5.59 12.77 7.33
N ASN A 3 5.76 13.97 7.90
CA ASN A 3 4.97 15.17 7.58
C ASN A 3 5.80 16.39 7.20
N ASN A 4 7.13 16.22 7.06
CA ASN A 4 8.02 17.29 6.66
C ASN A 4 9.13 16.79 5.74
N ALA A 5 9.63 17.67 4.87
CA ALA A 5 10.64 17.36 3.87
C ALA A 5 12.01 17.06 4.50
N ASP A 6 12.37 17.75 5.58
CA ASP A 6 13.67 17.61 6.23
C ASP A 6 13.90 16.17 6.71
N SER A 7 12.89 15.58 7.36
CA SER A 7 12.97 14.17 7.80
C SER A 7 13.17 13.20 6.63
N ILE A 8 12.52 13.44 5.48
CA ILE A 8 12.72 12.63 4.28
C ILE A 8 14.14 12.78 3.74
N HIS A 9 14.65 14.02 3.72
CA HIS A 9 16.02 14.30 3.28
C HIS A 9 17.07 13.66 4.19
N GLU A 10 16.88 13.70 5.50
CA GLU A 10 17.77 13.05 6.47
C GLU A 10 17.80 11.53 6.28
N ILE A 11 16.63 10.89 6.13
CA ILE A 11 16.56 9.45 5.87
C ILE A 11 17.28 9.11 4.56
N ARG A 12 17.01 9.83 3.47
CA ARG A 12 17.68 9.60 2.19
C ARG A 12 19.19 9.81 2.26
N LYS A 13 19.64 10.77 3.04
CA LYS A 13 21.08 11.04 3.28
C LYS A 13 21.73 9.92 4.08
N ALA A 14 21.04 9.36 5.05
CA ALA A 14 21.53 8.21 5.84
C ALA A 14 21.58 6.92 5.00
N MET A 15 20.76 6.79 3.97
CA MET A 15 20.65 5.61 3.10
C MET A 15 20.83 6.01 1.62
N PRO A 16 22.02 6.48 1.19
CA PRO A 16 22.22 7.17 -0.08
C PRO A 16 22.01 6.29 -1.32
N ASN A 17 22.12 4.98 -1.18
CA ASN A 17 21.95 4.01 -2.25
C ASN A 17 20.56 3.36 -2.26
N GLN A 18 19.73 3.68 -1.26
CA GLN A 18 18.39 3.12 -1.13
C GLN A 18 17.41 3.84 -2.06
N ARG A 19 16.60 3.06 -2.78
CA ARG A 19 15.43 3.54 -3.48
C ARG A 19 14.24 3.49 -2.55
N PHE A 20 13.41 4.52 -2.56
CA PHE A 20 12.20 4.61 -1.73
C PHE A 20 10.94 4.71 -2.58
N VAL A 21 9.82 4.39 -1.95
CA VAL A 21 8.47 4.70 -2.43
C VAL A 21 7.90 5.77 -1.51
N LEU A 22 7.36 6.82 -2.11
CA LEU A 22 6.63 7.88 -1.45
C LEU A 22 5.15 7.75 -1.81
N LYS A 23 4.29 7.64 -0.83
CA LYS A 23 2.85 7.45 -1.05
C LYS A 23 2.00 8.16 0.00
N PRO A 24 0.83 8.72 -0.36
CA PRO A 24 -0.12 9.27 0.60
C PRO A 24 -0.74 8.13 1.42
N PRO A 25 -1.07 8.36 2.71
CA PRO A 25 -1.64 7.32 3.58
C PRO A 25 -3.13 7.07 3.32
N ASP A 26 -3.82 8.00 2.68
CA ASP A 26 -5.27 8.06 2.53
C ASP A 26 -5.78 7.84 1.09
N LYS A 27 -4.87 7.62 0.13
CA LYS A 27 -5.24 7.36 -1.26
C LYS A 27 -5.09 5.89 -1.61
N GLY A 28 -6.00 5.41 -2.47
CA GLY A 28 -5.99 4.06 -2.97
C GLY A 28 -5.62 3.98 -4.46
N CYS A 29 -5.61 2.77 -4.99
CA CYS A 29 -5.40 2.48 -6.41
C CYS A 29 -4.08 2.99 -7.00
N GLY A 30 -3.05 3.15 -6.19
CA GLY A 30 -1.74 3.65 -6.62
C GLY A 30 -1.71 5.12 -7.02
N ALA A 31 -2.73 5.90 -6.64
CA ALA A 31 -2.74 7.34 -6.90
C ALA A 31 -1.65 8.04 -6.09
N ASP A 32 -0.90 8.93 -6.76
CA ASP A 32 0.20 9.72 -6.17
C ASP A 32 1.30 8.86 -5.49
N VAL A 33 1.54 7.67 -6.01
CA VAL A 33 2.65 6.81 -5.59
C VAL A 33 3.84 7.08 -6.49
N PHE A 34 4.93 7.53 -5.88
CA PHE A 34 6.16 7.89 -6.57
C PHE A 34 7.34 7.07 -6.09
N THR A 35 8.30 6.82 -6.97
CA THR A 35 9.59 6.26 -6.57
C THR A 35 10.64 7.37 -6.46
N LEU A 36 11.44 7.34 -5.41
CA LEU A 36 12.58 8.22 -5.21
C LEU A 36 13.85 7.41 -5.35
N SER A 37 14.51 7.51 -6.51
CA SER A 37 15.78 6.84 -6.76
C SER A 37 16.97 7.66 -6.24
N PRO A 38 18.12 7.02 -5.96
CA PRO A 38 19.37 7.73 -5.74
C PRO A 38 19.69 8.67 -6.91
N GLY A 39 20.03 9.92 -6.62
CA GLY A 39 20.37 10.91 -7.65
C GLY A 39 19.20 11.43 -8.49
N ASP A 40 17.96 11.10 -8.14
CA ASP A 40 16.78 11.62 -8.85
C ASP A 40 16.68 13.13 -8.71
N VAL A 41 16.78 13.83 -9.83
CA VAL A 41 16.74 15.29 -9.89
C VAL A 41 15.37 15.88 -9.56
N ASN A 42 14.31 15.07 -9.67
CA ASN A 42 12.95 15.49 -9.37
C ASN A 42 12.53 15.18 -7.92
N ALA A 43 13.41 14.53 -7.14
CA ALA A 43 13.05 14.05 -5.82
C ALA A 43 12.51 15.16 -4.90
N ASN A 44 13.10 16.36 -4.91
CA ASN A 44 12.64 17.46 -4.08
C ASN A 44 11.23 17.92 -4.49
N ALA A 45 11.01 18.08 -5.79
CA ALA A 45 9.68 18.47 -6.30
C ALA A 45 8.60 17.43 -5.98
N LEU A 46 8.94 16.14 -6.06
CA LEU A 46 8.03 15.06 -5.69
C LEU A 46 7.71 15.05 -4.19
N ILE A 47 8.70 15.26 -3.34
CA ILE A 47 8.53 15.36 -1.88
C ILE A 47 7.63 16.56 -1.53
N GLU A 48 7.95 17.74 -2.05
CA GLU A 48 7.18 18.97 -1.82
C GLU A 48 5.74 18.83 -2.32
N SER A 49 5.54 18.28 -3.52
CA SER A 49 4.21 18.04 -4.08
C SER A 49 3.40 17.04 -3.23
N SER A 50 4.03 15.98 -2.72
CA SER A 50 3.34 14.95 -1.93
C SER A 50 2.97 15.44 -0.52
N LEU A 51 3.82 16.25 0.09
CA LEU A 51 3.54 16.85 1.39
C LEU A 51 2.53 17.99 1.29
N GLY A 52 2.38 18.57 0.08
CA GLY A 52 1.54 19.73 -0.17
C GLY A 52 1.95 20.89 0.72
N ASN A 53 2.58 21.91 0.18
CA ASN A 53 2.89 23.12 0.96
C ASN A 53 2.08 24.32 0.43
N PRO A 54 0.74 24.33 0.63
CA PRO A 54 -0.08 25.49 0.24
C PRO A 54 0.34 26.74 1.03
N ALA A 55 0.91 26.59 2.23
CA ALA A 55 1.32 27.71 3.07
C ALA A 55 2.39 28.59 2.41
N GLN A 56 3.43 27.98 1.83
CA GLN A 56 4.47 28.74 1.13
C GLN A 56 3.94 29.48 -0.10
N LEU A 57 3.08 28.84 -0.88
CA LEU A 57 2.44 29.49 -2.03
C LEU A 57 1.51 30.62 -1.60
N MET A 58 0.71 30.39 -0.57
CA MET A 58 -0.20 31.43 -0.04
C MET A 58 0.58 32.61 0.55
N GLU A 59 1.64 32.35 1.31
CA GLU A 59 2.52 33.38 1.84
C GLU A 59 3.19 34.21 0.73
N MET A 60 3.67 33.55 -0.33
CA MET A 60 4.27 34.22 -1.49
C MET A 60 3.29 35.12 -2.23
N PHE A 61 1.98 34.76 -2.23
CA PHE A 61 0.92 35.57 -2.84
C PHE A 61 0.23 36.50 -1.83
N GLY A 62 0.68 36.57 -0.57
CA GLY A 62 0.07 37.40 0.48
C GLY A 62 -1.34 36.97 0.86
N LEU A 63 -1.69 35.71 0.63
CA LEU A 63 -2.98 35.14 0.95
C LEU A 63 -2.99 34.57 2.38
N PRO A 64 -4.12 34.68 3.11
CA PRO A 64 -4.18 34.08 4.44
C PRO A 64 -4.13 32.55 4.35
N VAL A 65 -3.22 31.95 5.14
CA VAL A 65 -3.16 30.50 5.31
C VAL A 65 -4.37 30.05 6.14
N VAL A 66 -5.40 29.54 5.49
CA VAL A 66 -6.60 29.02 6.15
C VAL A 66 -6.48 27.51 6.25
N GLY A 67 -6.35 27.02 7.48
CA GLY A 67 -6.33 25.59 7.79
C GLY A 67 -5.03 24.89 7.33
N GLN A 68 -4.05 24.81 8.21
CA GLN A 68 -2.93 23.88 8.01
C GLN A 68 -3.46 22.46 8.21
N THR A 69 -3.79 21.78 7.12
CA THR A 69 -3.86 20.33 7.16
C THR A 69 -2.42 19.82 7.12
N GLU A 70 -1.95 19.25 8.22
CA GLU A 70 -0.69 18.49 8.20
C GLU A 70 -0.87 17.32 7.22
N ASN A 71 -0.20 17.41 6.09
CA ASN A 71 -0.18 16.31 5.15
C ASN A 71 0.90 15.32 5.58
N TYR A 72 0.51 14.07 5.68
CA TYR A 72 1.41 12.97 5.97
C TYR A 72 1.68 12.16 4.70
N VAL A 73 2.89 11.64 4.59
CA VAL A 73 3.25 10.68 3.57
C VAL A 73 3.91 9.45 4.21
N VAL A 74 3.75 8.32 3.57
CA VAL A 74 4.49 7.11 3.89
C VAL A 74 5.74 7.10 3.03
N LEU A 75 6.92 7.14 3.66
CA LEU A 75 8.19 6.84 3.01
C LEU A 75 8.54 5.40 3.34
N GLN A 76 8.59 4.55 2.31
CA GLN A 76 8.83 3.12 2.42
C GLN A 76 10.03 2.73 1.57
N GLU A 77 10.85 1.81 2.03
CA GLU A 77 11.89 1.22 1.19
C GLU A 77 11.27 0.52 -0.02
N PHE A 78 11.89 0.71 -1.18
CA PHE A 78 11.46 0.02 -2.39
C PHE A 78 11.83 -1.46 -2.29
N VAL A 79 10.84 -2.33 -2.44
CA VAL A 79 11.05 -3.78 -2.46
C VAL A 79 11.39 -4.21 -3.89
N PRO A 80 12.60 -4.75 -4.14
CA PRO A 80 12.97 -5.30 -5.43
C PRO A 80 12.02 -6.45 -5.84
N HIS A 81 11.81 -6.61 -7.14
CA HIS A 81 10.96 -7.68 -7.69
C HIS A 81 9.51 -7.70 -7.20
N LEU A 82 9.01 -6.57 -6.69
CA LEU A 82 7.63 -6.44 -6.24
C LEU A 82 6.63 -6.88 -7.32
N ARG A 83 6.85 -6.46 -8.57
CA ARG A 83 5.98 -6.78 -9.72
C ARG A 83 5.79 -8.27 -9.99
N GLU A 84 6.81 -9.06 -9.70
CA GLU A 84 6.84 -10.49 -10.02
C GLU A 84 6.18 -11.30 -8.91
N ASN A 85 6.14 -10.76 -7.69
CA ASN A 85 5.82 -11.51 -6.48
C ASN A 85 4.71 -10.86 -5.64
N GLU A 86 4.01 -9.85 -6.15
CA GLU A 86 2.97 -9.17 -5.38
C GLU A 86 1.69 -10.02 -5.33
N ASN A 87 1.24 -10.29 -4.11
CA ASN A 87 0.03 -11.02 -3.84
C ASN A 87 -0.91 -10.20 -2.96
N ARG A 88 -2.20 -10.14 -3.33
CA ARG A 88 -3.29 -9.72 -2.46
C ARG A 88 -3.76 -10.92 -1.65
N VAL A 89 -3.65 -10.86 -0.33
CA VAL A 89 -4.18 -11.86 0.60
C VAL A 89 -5.41 -11.29 1.30
N LEU A 90 -6.49 -12.06 1.35
CA LEU A 90 -7.75 -11.68 1.99
C LEU A 90 -7.84 -12.36 3.35
N LEU A 91 -7.91 -11.53 4.39
CA LEU A 91 -7.95 -11.95 5.79
C LEU A 91 -9.33 -11.60 6.35
N ALA A 92 -10.05 -12.57 6.90
CA ALA A 92 -11.30 -12.34 7.59
C ALA A 92 -11.41 -13.23 8.83
N GLY A 93 -11.94 -12.69 9.93
CA GLY A 93 -12.10 -13.39 11.20
C GLY A 93 -10.79 -13.99 11.73
N GLY A 94 -9.66 -13.30 11.53
CA GLY A 94 -8.34 -13.77 11.96
C GLY A 94 -7.72 -14.88 11.09
N LYS A 95 -8.25 -15.13 9.89
CA LYS A 95 -7.81 -16.23 9.02
C LYS A 95 -7.55 -15.75 7.60
N ILE A 96 -6.68 -16.47 6.89
CA ILE A 96 -6.52 -16.34 5.45
C ILE A 96 -7.68 -17.07 4.79
N LEU A 97 -8.52 -16.36 4.02
CA LEU A 97 -9.64 -16.97 3.29
C LEU A 97 -9.36 -17.14 1.80
N GLY A 98 -8.43 -16.38 1.26
CA GLY A 98 -8.10 -16.46 -0.15
C GLY A 98 -7.19 -15.34 -0.57
N GLY A 99 -7.16 -15.08 -1.87
CA GLY A 99 -6.33 -14.03 -2.45
C GLY A 99 -5.98 -14.33 -3.90
N TYR A 100 -5.10 -13.53 -4.45
CA TYR A 100 -4.61 -13.70 -5.81
C TYR A 100 -3.26 -13.03 -5.99
N ARG A 101 -2.50 -13.49 -6.95
CA ARG A 101 -1.28 -12.83 -7.40
C ARG A 101 -1.64 -11.74 -8.38
N LYS A 102 -1.05 -10.56 -8.20
CA LYS A 102 -1.15 -9.44 -9.12
C LYS A 102 -0.11 -9.60 -10.24
N ILE A 103 -0.54 -9.43 -11.47
CA ILE A 103 0.33 -9.43 -12.64
C ILE A 103 0.31 -8.03 -13.21
N SER A 104 1.36 -7.24 -12.94
CA SER A 104 1.47 -5.86 -13.39
C SER A 104 1.60 -5.78 -14.91
N ALA A 105 1.03 -4.74 -15.51
CA ALA A 105 1.31 -4.39 -16.89
C ALA A 105 2.79 -4.00 -17.08
N HIS A 106 3.34 -4.20 -18.29
CA HIS A 106 4.78 -4.09 -18.55
C HIS A 106 5.39 -2.71 -18.25
N ASP A 107 4.60 -1.64 -18.32
CA ASP A 107 5.12 -0.27 -18.27
C ASP A 107 4.83 0.49 -16.97
N ASP A 108 4.18 -0.13 -15.97
CA ASP A 108 3.90 0.50 -14.68
C ASP A 108 4.41 -0.35 -13.52
N PHE A 109 5.03 0.27 -12.51
CA PHE A 109 5.49 -0.44 -11.30
C PHE A 109 4.35 -0.71 -10.31
N ARG A 110 3.18 -0.08 -10.51
CA ARG A 110 2.00 -0.27 -9.66
C ARG A 110 1.20 -1.48 -10.12
N GLY A 111 0.91 -2.39 -9.20
CA GLY A 111 0.18 -3.62 -9.48
C GLY A 111 -1.34 -3.49 -9.29
N ASN A 112 -2.00 -2.50 -9.92
CA ASN A 112 -3.44 -2.34 -9.75
C ASN A 112 -4.22 -2.42 -11.09
N TYR A 113 -5.54 -2.71 -10.99
CA TYR A 113 -6.42 -2.86 -12.15
C TYR A 113 -6.52 -1.63 -13.04
N LEU A 114 -6.42 -0.43 -12.47
CA LEU A 114 -6.57 0.82 -13.25
C LEU A 114 -5.44 1.02 -14.25
N VAL A 115 -4.33 0.33 -14.07
CA VAL A 115 -3.17 0.37 -14.98
C VAL A 115 -2.99 -0.94 -15.75
N GLY A 116 -4.05 -1.74 -15.90
CA GLY A 116 -4.06 -2.93 -16.75
C GLY A 116 -3.45 -4.19 -16.13
N ALA A 117 -3.37 -4.27 -14.80
CA ALA A 117 -2.97 -5.50 -14.13
C ALA A 117 -4.02 -6.61 -14.32
N SER A 118 -3.57 -7.84 -14.41
CA SER A 118 -4.40 -9.06 -14.40
C SER A 118 -4.15 -9.88 -13.12
N THR A 119 -4.97 -10.91 -12.90
CA THR A 119 -4.87 -11.79 -11.74
C THR A 119 -4.44 -13.20 -12.11
N ALA A 120 -3.82 -13.88 -11.15
CA ALA A 120 -3.54 -15.32 -11.19
C ALA A 120 -3.81 -15.94 -9.81
N PRO A 121 -3.93 -17.27 -9.68
CA PRO A 121 -4.08 -17.91 -8.39
C PRO A 121 -3.00 -17.47 -7.38
N LEU A 122 -3.40 -17.34 -6.12
CA LEU A 122 -2.54 -16.95 -5.01
C LEU A 122 -1.29 -17.84 -4.93
N GLN A 123 -0.14 -17.20 -4.81
CA GLN A 123 1.15 -17.89 -4.66
C GLN A 123 2.01 -17.14 -3.66
N ILE A 124 1.98 -17.55 -2.41
CA ILE A 124 2.76 -16.95 -1.32
C ILE A 124 3.75 -17.96 -0.75
N SER A 125 4.86 -17.45 -0.22
CA SER A 125 5.85 -18.22 0.53
C SER A 125 5.36 -18.54 1.95
N ASP A 126 6.00 -19.47 2.63
CA ASP A 126 5.75 -19.77 4.04
C ASP A 126 5.93 -18.53 4.93
N SER A 127 6.91 -17.68 4.60
CA SER A 127 7.14 -16.40 5.29
C SER A 127 5.96 -15.45 5.10
N ALA A 128 5.46 -15.28 3.87
CA ALA A 128 4.30 -14.44 3.58
C ALA A 128 3.02 -14.98 4.23
N GLU A 129 2.86 -16.29 4.29
CA GLU A 129 1.74 -16.92 5.01
C GLU A 129 1.81 -16.63 6.51
N THR A 130 3.01 -16.75 7.10
CA THR A 130 3.25 -16.43 8.52
C THR A 130 2.95 -14.97 8.82
N ILE A 131 3.45 -14.04 8.00
CA ILE A 131 3.15 -12.61 8.11
C ILE A 131 1.64 -12.37 8.05
N SER A 132 0.97 -13.00 7.08
CA SER A 132 -0.48 -12.83 6.89
C SER A 132 -1.29 -13.30 8.10
N LYS A 133 -0.90 -14.43 8.71
CA LYS A 133 -1.54 -14.93 9.94
C LYS A 133 -1.32 -13.99 11.12
N ASN A 134 -0.09 -13.53 11.35
CA ASN A 134 0.23 -12.60 12.43
C ASN A 134 -0.54 -11.27 12.27
N VAL A 135 -0.61 -10.74 11.05
CA VAL A 135 -1.39 -9.53 10.76
C VAL A 135 -2.89 -9.75 11.02
N ALA A 136 -3.43 -10.90 10.61
CA ALA A 136 -4.84 -11.21 10.84
C ALA A 136 -5.19 -11.27 12.33
N GLU A 137 -4.36 -11.92 13.14
CA GLU A 137 -4.52 -12.01 14.59
C GLU A 137 -4.39 -10.64 15.25
N GLU A 138 -3.37 -9.86 14.91
CA GLU A 138 -3.14 -8.53 15.45
C GLU A 138 -4.30 -7.58 15.16
N LEU A 139 -4.80 -7.57 13.92
CA LEU A 139 -5.90 -6.70 13.51
C LEU A 139 -7.22 -7.03 14.22
N LEU A 140 -7.46 -8.28 14.56
CA LEU A 140 -8.62 -8.64 15.39
C LEU A 140 -8.60 -7.96 16.75
N THR A 141 -7.42 -7.75 17.36
CA THR A 141 -7.31 -7.06 18.66
C THR A 141 -7.77 -5.60 18.60
N TYR A 142 -7.75 -5.01 17.38
CA TYR A 142 -8.25 -3.67 17.10
C TYR A 142 -9.70 -3.65 16.58
N GLY A 143 -10.40 -4.80 16.57
CA GLY A 143 -11.75 -4.91 16.04
C GLY A 143 -11.83 -4.85 14.51
N ILE A 144 -10.74 -5.13 13.82
CA ILE A 144 -10.69 -5.16 12.36
C ILE A 144 -10.86 -6.60 11.91
N HIS A 145 -12.05 -6.92 11.41
CA HIS A 145 -12.47 -8.29 11.10
C HIS A 145 -12.30 -8.67 9.63
N PHE A 146 -12.08 -7.70 8.73
CA PHE A 146 -11.82 -7.95 7.31
C PHE A 146 -10.80 -6.95 6.75
N VAL A 147 -9.76 -7.47 6.10
CA VAL A 147 -8.69 -6.68 5.49
C VAL A 147 -8.12 -7.37 4.27
N GLY A 148 -7.75 -6.59 3.27
CA GLY A 148 -6.90 -7.03 2.16
C GLY A 148 -5.47 -6.56 2.42
N ILE A 149 -4.51 -7.48 2.43
CA ILE A 149 -3.09 -7.12 2.55
C ILE A 149 -2.36 -7.42 1.25
N ASP A 150 -1.36 -6.62 0.94
CA ASP A 150 -0.44 -6.88 -0.15
C ASP A 150 0.90 -7.34 0.41
N VAL A 151 1.36 -8.49 -0.05
CA VAL A 151 2.63 -9.09 0.36
C VAL A 151 3.50 -9.40 -0.84
N SER A 152 4.82 -9.32 -0.67
CA SER A 152 5.80 -9.73 -1.68
C SER A 152 7.02 -10.35 -0.99
N GLY A 153 7.26 -11.64 -1.25
CA GLY A 153 8.30 -12.39 -0.55
C GLY A 153 8.10 -12.38 0.96
N GLU A 154 9.02 -11.78 1.69
CA GLU A 154 9.00 -11.64 3.16
C GLU A 154 8.53 -10.24 3.60
N ASN A 155 7.91 -9.46 2.71
CA ASN A 155 7.55 -8.08 3.00
C ASN A 155 6.03 -7.88 2.98
N LEU A 156 5.53 -7.22 4.01
CA LEU A 156 4.21 -6.60 4.00
C LEU A 156 4.31 -5.26 3.26
N ILE A 157 3.57 -5.11 2.19
CA ILE A 157 3.62 -3.93 1.32
C ILE A 157 2.56 -2.90 1.70
N GLU A 158 1.32 -3.38 1.95
CA GLU A 158 0.18 -2.51 2.19
C GLU A 158 -0.92 -3.21 2.99
N LEU A 159 -1.66 -2.40 3.79
CA LEU A 159 -2.89 -2.79 4.47
C LEU A 159 -4.06 -2.02 3.85
N ASN A 160 -5.07 -2.73 3.37
CA ASN A 160 -6.27 -2.14 2.80
C ASN A 160 -7.45 -2.34 3.77
N LEU A 161 -7.64 -1.39 4.68
CA LEU A 161 -8.59 -1.47 5.79
C LEU A 161 -9.97 -0.91 5.44
N VAL A 162 -10.03 0.27 4.80
CA VAL A 162 -11.30 0.97 4.50
C VAL A 162 -12.05 0.27 3.37
N ASN A 163 -11.33 -0.17 2.36
CA ASN A 163 -11.89 -0.95 1.25
C ASN A 163 -10.95 -2.13 0.95
N PRO A 164 -11.07 -3.24 1.68
CA PRO A 164 -10.23 -4.42 1.49
C PRO A 164 -10.22 -4.92 0.05
N GLY A 165 -11.35 -4.84 -0.65
CA GLY A 165 -11.51 -5.31 -2.03
C GLY A 165 -11.13 -6.78 -2.20
N GLY A 166 -10.83 -7.17 -3.42
CA GLY A 166 -10.14 -8.43 -3.72
C GLY A 166 -11.00 -9.67 -3.86
N ILE A 167 -12.26 -9.69 -3.40
CA ILE A 167 -13.15 -10.86 -3.58
C ILE A 167 -13.36 -11.14 -5.08
N SER A 168 -13.62 -10.09 -5.87
CA SER A 168 -13.75 -10.23 -7.32
C SER A 168 -12.45 -10.68 -8.00
N GLY A 169 -11.30 -10.20 -7.53
CA GLY A 169 -10.00 -10.64 -8.04
C GLY A 169 -9.70 -12.10 -7.71
N HIS A 170 -10.11 -12.56 -6.53
CA HIS A 170 -10.02 -13.98 -6.18
C HIS A 170 -10.92 -14.85 -7.08
N LEU A 171 -12.17 -14.41 -7.28
CA LEU A 171 -13.11 -15.10 -8.18
C LEU A 171 -12.56 -15.16 -9.62
N GLU A 172 -12.03 -14.07 -10.13
CA GLU A 172 -11.41 -14.01 -11.46
C GLU A 172 -10.21 -14.97 -11.57
N ALA A 173 -9.34 -15.00 -10.54
CA ALA A 173 -8.14 -15.82 -10.54
C ALA A 173 -8.39 -17.32 -10.36
N THR A 174 -9.46 -17.70 -9.65
CA THR A 174 -9.69 -19.08 -9.20
C THR A 174 -11.01 -19.71 -9.68
N GLY A 175 -11.97 -18.89 -10.09
CA GLY A 175 -13.34 -19.31 -10.38
C GLY A 175 -14.20 -19.59 -9.12
N VAL A 176 -13.68 -19.32 -7.91
CA VAL A 176 -14.37 -19.59 -6.63
C VAL A 176 -14.84 -18.29 -6.00
N ASP A 177 -16.12 -18.20 -5.65
CA ASP A 177 -16.68 -17.09 -4.88
C ASP A 177 -16.56 -17.36 -3.38
N ILE A 178 -15.79 -16.54 -2.68
CA ILE A 178 -15.59 -16.61 -1.23
C ILE A 178 -16.38 -15.55 -0.45
N GLY A 179 -17.30 -14.83 -1.09
CA GLY A 179 -18.04 -13.74 -0.46
C GLY A 179 -18.82 -14.19 0.77
N GLN A 180 -19.48 -15.36 0.70
CA GLN A 180 -20.21 -15.94 1.83
C GLN A 180 -19.26 -16.36 2.97
N ASP A 181 -18.11 -16.96 2.65
CA ASP A 181 -17.11 -17.39 3.64
C ASP A 181 -16.53 -16.19 4.40
N VAL A 182 -16.27 -15.08 3.67
CA VAL A 182 -15.82 -13.81 4.28
C VAL A 182 -16.88 -13.29 5.25
N CYS A 183 -18.15 -13.22 4.83
CA CYS A 183 -19.24 -12.76 5.70
C CYS A 183 -19.37 -13.63 6.96
N GLN A 184 -19.31 -14.95 6.81
CA GLN A 184 -19.42 -15.89 7.92
C GLN A 184 -18.23 -15.76 8.88
N ALA A 185 -17.00 -15.60 8.36
CA ALA A 185 -15.81 -15.44 9.18
C ALA A 185 -15.85 -14.13 10.00
N VAL A 186 -16.30 -13.03 9.40
CA VAL A 186 -16.51 -11.76 10.10
C VAL A 186 -17.55 -11.91 11.20
N LEU A 187 -18.73 -12.43 10.90
CA LEU A 187 -19.82 -12.60 11.87
C LEU A 187 -19.44 -13.54 13.04
N SER A 188 -18.59 -14.53 12.77
CA SER A 188 -18.17 -15.49 13.80
C SER A 188 -17.06 -14.95 14.70
N SER A 189 -16.42 -13.84 14.32
CA SER A 189 -15.31 -13.21 15.06
C SER A 189 -15.73 -11.94 15.83
N CYS A 190 -16.95 -11.46 15.64
CA CYS A 190 -17.56 -10.38 16.42
C CYS A 190 -18.17 -10.96 17.72
#